data_bafc294666f6ef82ac53e9834132df50
#
_entry.id   bafc294666f6ef82ac53e9834132df50
#
_cell.length_a   1.000
_cell.length_b   1.000
_cell.length_c   1.000
_cell.angle_alpha   90.00
_cell.angle_beta   90.00
_cell.angle_gamma   90.00
#
_symmetry.space_group_name_H-M   'P 1'
#
loop_
_entity.id
_entity.type
_entity.pdbx_description
1 polymer ?
#
loop_
_entity_poly.entity_id
_entity_poly.type
_entity_poly.pdbx_seq_one_letter_code
_entity_poly.pdbx_strand_id
1 'polypeptide(L)'
;MKAPVSEGAATFVSAESLSGGAAVAVAPPKPAIKTRTKSVGFQVMAAGRAAGLVELLEAGAAGAMPMLAACAPQGCYEAYAAFKDGDAALAREKEQRLLDADALLDELGIAGIKYGCDLNGYYGGVPRLPRVALHGEQRAQVERVLLGLRN
;
A
#
# COMPACT_ATOMS: atom_id res chain seq x y z
N MET A 1 -43.24 -7.34 -3.13
CA MET A 1 -42.88 -6.81 -4.46
C MET A 1 -41.55 -6.08 -4.31
N LYS A 2 -40.49 -6.64 -4.81
CA LYS A 2 -39.13 -6.09 -4.73
C LYS A 2 -38.88 -5.32 -6.03
N ALA A 3 -38.67 -4.01 -5.95
CA ALA A 3 -38.38 -3.17 -7.11
C ALA A 3 -37.01 -3.56 -7.69
N PRO A 4 -36.84 -3.58 -9.01
CA PRO A 4 -35.56 -3.84 -9.62
C PRO A 4 -34.62 -2.65 -9.37
N VAL A 5 -33.42 -2.93 -8.88
CA VAL A 5 -32.32 -1.95 -8.82
C VAL A 5 -31.86 -1.76 -10.27
N SER A 6 -32.17 -0.59 -10.83
CA SER A 6 -31.62 -0.21 -12.16
C SER A 6 -30.12 0.03 -12.03
N GLU A 7 -29.33 -0.69 -12.81
CA GLU A 7 -27.94 -0.36 -13.08
C GLU A 7 -27.89 1.07 -13.62
N GLY A 8 -27.33 1.99 -12.81
CA GLY A 8 -27.30 3.40 -13.14
C GLY A 8 -26.33 3.68 -14.28
N ALA A 9 -26.88 3.80 -15.47
CA ALA A 9 -26.23 4.55 -16.54
C ALA A 9 -26.03 5.98 -16.04
N ALA A 10 -24.79 6.51 -16.13
CA ALA A 10 -24.52 7.90 -15.81
C ALA A 10 -25.40 8.80 -16.68
N THR A 11 -26.40 9.41 -16.07
CA THR A 11 -27.28 10.36 -16.75
C THR A 11 -26.55 11.69 -16.81
N PHE A 12 -26.02 12.04 -17.96
CA PHE A 12 -25.51 13.39 -18.20
C PHE A 12 -26.69 14.34 -18.34
N VAL A 13 -26.80 15.28 -17.42
CA VAL A 13 -27.75 16.37 -17.53
C VAL A 13 -27.12 17.43 -18.44
N SER A 14 -27.79 17.78 -19.56
CA SER A 14 -27.28 18.81 -20.48
C SER A 14 -27.23 20.18 -19.76
N ALA A 15 -26.23 21.01 -20.12
CA ALA A 15 -26.07 22.37 -19.58
C ALA A 15 -27.31 23.25 -19.79
N GLU A 16 -28.14 22.93 -20.77
CA GLU A 16 -29.39 23.63 -21.09
C GLU A 16 -30.52 23.36 -20.09
N SER A 17 -30.47 22.24 -19.35
CA SER A 17 -31.47 21.91 -18.31
C SER A 17 -31.15 22.54 -16.95
N LEU A 18 -30.00 23.20 -16.80
CA LEU A 18 -29.58 23.88 -15.58
C LEU A 18 -29.66 25.40 -15.84
N SER A 19 -30.81 25.99 -15.55
CA SER A 19 -30.98 27.45 -15.66
C SER A 19 -29.93 28.18 -14.77
N GLY A 20 -28.81 28.61 -15.39
CA GLY A 20 -27.88 29.58 -14.84
C GLY A 20 -26.74 29.07 -13.96
N GLY A 21 -26.42 27.79 -13.94
CA GLY A 21 -25.29 27.25 -13.17
C GLY A 21 -24.23 26.60 -14.05
N ALA A 22 -22.95 26.69 -13.68
CA ALA A 22 -21.88 25.93 -14.32
C ALA A 22 -22.15 24.44 -14.21
N ALA A 23 -22.00 23.70 -15.31
CA ALA A 23 -22.14 22.24 -15.32
C ALA A 23 -21.13 21.61 -14.34
N VAL A 24 -21.62 21.00 -13.28
CA VAL A 24 -20.80 20.22 -12.34
C VAL A 24 -20.57 18.85 -12.96
N ALA A 25 -19.34 18.60 -13.39
CA ALA A 25 -18.94 17.27 -13.83
C ALA A 25 -19.03 16.28 -12.64
N VAL A 26 -20.05 15.43 -12.64
CA VAL A 26 -20.14 14.34 -11.66
C VAL A 26 -19.13 13.27 -12.05
N ALA A 27 -18.14 13.04 -11.19
CA ALA A 27 -17.18 11.96 -11.40
C ALA A 27 -17.91 10.61 -11.52
N PRO A 28 -17.47 9.72 -12.43
CA PRO A 28 -18.08 8.39 -12.54
C PRO A 28 -18.03 7.68 -11.19
N PRO A 29 -19.04 6.87 -10.86
CA PRO A 29 -19.06 6.14 -9.61
C PRO A 29 -17.82 5.24 -9.52
N LYS A 30 -17.17 5.26 -8.34
CA LYS A 30 -16.02 4.40 -8.09
C LYS A 30 -16.42 2.95 -8.34
N PRO A 31 -15.55 2.14 -9.01
CA PRO A 31 -15.85 0.74 -9.23
C PRO A 31 -16.13 0.04 -7.89
N ALA A 32 -17.21 -0.71 -7.83
CA ALA A 32 -17.57 -1.45 -6.63
C ALA A 32 -16.45 -2.46 -6.30
N ILE A 33 -16.01 -2.47 -5.05
CA ILE A 33 -15.04 -3.46 -4.56
C ILE A 33 -15.71 -4.84 -4.68
N LYS A 34 -15.15 -5.71 -5.51
CA LYS A 34 -15.60 -7.09 -5.63
C LYS A 34 -15.25 -7.83 -4.33
N THR A 35 -16.21 -7.98 -3.45
CA THR A 35 -16.06 -8.82 -2.25
C THR A 35 -16.16 -10.29 -2.64
N ARG A 36 -15.33 -11.13 -2.02
CA ARG A 36 -15.42 -12.58 -2.21
C ARG A 36 -16.75 -13.08 -1.66
N THR A 37 -17.52 -13.75 -2.51
CA THR A 37 -18.82 -14.35 -2.11
C THR A 37 -18.67 -15.75 -1.53
N LYS A 38 -17.48 -16.38 -1.70
CA LYS A 38 -17.19 -17.74 -1.20
C LYS A 38 -16.29 -17.68 0.03
N SER A 39 -16.66 -18.37 1.09
CA SER A 39 -15.80 -18.55 2.26
C SER A 39 -14.51 -19.28 1.86
N VAL A 40 -13.37 -18.75 2.25
CA VAL A 40 -12.04 -19.31 1.93
C VAL A 40 -11.37 -19.98 3.15
N GLY A 41 -12.09 -20.06 4.28
CA GLY A 41 -11.55 -20.60 5.53
C GLY A 41 -10.53 -19.66 6.18
N PHE A 42 -9.68 -20.23 7.04
CA PHE A 42 -8.57 -19.50 7.66
C PHE A 42 -7.48 -19.21 6.64
N GLN A 43 -6.93 -17.99 6.73
CA GLN A 43 -5.80 -17.56 5.91
C GLN A 43 -4.67 -17.07 6.81
N VAL A 44 -3.46 -17.52 6.54
CA VAL A 44 -2.24 -17.08 7.23
C VAL A 44 -1.65 -15.93 6.43
N MET A 45 -1.33 -14.83 7.13
CA MET A 45 -0.66 -13.67 6.56
C MET A 45 0.76 -13.58 7.10
N ALA A 46 1.73 -13.37 6.22
CA ALA A 46 3.09 -13.03 6.62
C ALA A 46 3.13 -11.60 7.16
N ALA A 47 3.59 -11.40 8.38
CA ALA A 47 3.65 -10.07 9.01
C ALA A 47 5.05 -9.79 9.58
N GLY A 48 5.38 -8.52 9.72
CA GLY A 48 6.63 -8.06 10.31
C GLY A 48 7.60 -7.47 9.29
N ARG A 49 8.69 -8.15 8.99
CA ARG A 49 9.72 -7.69 8.07
C ARG A 49 9.38 -7.98 6.61
N ALA A 50 9.97 -7.22 5.69
CA ALA A 50 9.91 -7.52 4.27
C ALA A 50 10.91 -8.64 3.88
N ALA A 51 11.99 -8.80 4.64
CA ALA A 51 12.92 -9.91 4.49
C ALA A 51 12.23 -11.26 4.74
N GLY A 52 12.35 -12.18 3.81
CA GLY A 52 11.68 -13.49 3.85
C GLY A 52 10.23 -13.48 3.36
N LEU A 53 9.78 -12.38 2.74
CA LEU A 53 8.43 -12.25 2.18
C LEU A 53 8.12 -13.37 1.19
N VAL A 54 9.03 -13.60 0.22
CA VAL A 54 8.83 -14.60 -0.84
C VAL A 54 8.85 -16.00 -0.26
N GLU A 55 9.74 -16.31 0.68
CA GLU A 55 9.82 -17.60 1.37
C GLU A 55 8.50 -17.92 2.13
N LEU A 56 7.94 -16.93 2.83
CA LEU A 56 6.67 -17.10 3.54
C LEU A 56 5.50 -17.31 2.59
N LEU A 57 5.51 -16.67 1.43
CA LEU A 57 4.50 -16.89 0.38
C LEU A 57 4.63 -18.29 -0.23
N GLU A 58 5.86 -18.78 -0.46
CA GLU A 58 6.13 -20.14 -0.92
C GLU A 58 5.68 -21.20 0.12
N ALA A 59 5.82 -20.90 1.41
CA ALA A 59 5.33 -21.72 2.49
C ALA A 59 3.79 -21.74 2.63
N GLY A 60 3.08 -20.96 1.80
CA GLY A 60 1.62 -20.98 1.71
C GLY A 60 0.92 -19.80 2.39
N ALA A 61 1.62 -18.73 2.76
CA ALA A 61 0.96 -17.54 3.24
C ALA A 61 0.04 -16.94 2.14
N ALA A 62 -1.17 -16.56 2.52
CA ALA A 62 -2.17 -16.00 1.60
C ALA A 62 -1.83 -14.58 1.13
N GLY A 63 -1.01 -13.87 1.90
CA GLY A 63 -0.57 -12.53 1.63
C GLY A 63 0.44 -12.05 2.68
N ALA A 64 0.78 -10.76 2.64
CA ALA A 64 1.78 -10.20 3.54
C ALA A 64 1.40 -8.81 4.06
N MET A 65 1.94 -8.49 5.23
CA MET A 65 1.83 -7.18 5.89
C MET A 65 3.21 -6.77 6.45
N PRO A 66 4.22 -6.54 5.61
CA PRO A 66 5.51 -6.06 6.11
C PRO A 66 5.38 -4.62 6.60
N MET A 67 6.08 -4.27 7.69
CA MET A 67 6.04 -2.92 8.24
C MET A 67 6.56 -1.87 7.25
N LEU A 68 7.53 -2.23 6.43
CA LEU A 68 8.06 -1.40 5.36
C LEU A 68 6.95 -0.93 4.38
N ALA A 69 5.92 -1.75 4.15
CA ALA A 69 4.81 -1.38 3.26
C ALA A 69 4.01 -0.16 3.72
N ALA A 70 4.12 0.25 4.97
CA ALA A 70 3.50 1.48 5.46
C ALA A 70 4.10 2.74 4.79
N CYS A 71 5.39 2.72 4.45
CA CYS A 71 6.08 3.86 3.84
C CYS A 71 6.58 3.59 2.40
N ALA A 72 6.71 2.33 1.99
CA ALA A 72 7.12 1.93 0.64
C ALA A 72 6.20 0.81 0.09
N PRO A 73 4.88 1.07 -0.06
CA PRO A 73 3.92 0.05 -0.46
C PRO A 73 4.18 -0.50 -1.86
N GLN A 74 4.61 0.36 -2.80
CA GLN A 74 4.84 -0.05 -4.18
C GLN A 74 5.95 -1.10 -4.29
N GLY A 75 7.09 -0.92 -3.62
CA GLY A 75 8.18 -1.89 -3.63
C GLY A 75 7.76 -3.25 -3.07
N CYS A 76 7.03 -3.25 -1.95
CA CYS A 76 6.51 -4.49 -1.36
C CYS A 76 5.46 -5.15 -2.28
N TYR A 77 4.61 -4.37 -2.92
CA TYR A 77 3.61 -4.87 -3.86
C TYR A 77 4.25 -5.50 -5.09
N GLU A 78 5.31 -4.91 -5.64
CA GLU A 78 6.03 -5.47 -6.80
C GLU A 78 6.58 -6.88 -6.51
N ALA A 79 7.18 -7.10 -5.34
CA ALA A 79 7.66 -8.42 -4.95
C ALA A 79 6.50 -9.43 -4.82
N TYR A 80 5.41 -9.02 -4.17
CA TYR A 80 4.21 -9.84 -4.03
C TYR A 80 3.56 -10.16 -5.38
N ALA A 81 3.42 -9.17 -6.27
CA ALA A 81 2.81 -9.35 -7.59
C ALA A 81 3.62 -10.32 -8.46
N ALA A 82 4.95 -10.16 -8.52
CA ALA A 82 5.82 -11.07 -9.25
C ALA A 82 5.65 -12.53 -8.76
N PHE A 83 5.56 -12.73 -7.43
CA PHE A 83 5.28 -14.06 -6.88
C PHE A 83 3.91 -14.60 -7.33
N LYS A 84 2.86 -13.77 -7.31
CA LYS A 84 1.51 -14.17 -7.74
C LYS A 84 1.41 -14.48 -9.23
N ASP A 85 2.24 -13.83 -10.03
CA ASP A 85 2.36 -14.09 -11.48
C ASP A 85 3.17 -15.36 -11.78
N GLY A 86 3.70 -16.02 -10.75
CA GLY A 86 4.45 -17.27 -10.86
C GLY A 86 5.95 -17.09 -11.12
N ASP A 87 6.46 -15.85 -11.10
CA ASP A 87 7.89 -15.55 -11.28
C ASP A 87 8.57 -15.37 -9.91
N ALA A 88 8.91 -16.51 -9.28
CA ALA A 88 9.60 -16.51 -8.00
C ALA A 88 11.02 -15.90 -8.08
N ALA A 89 11.69 -15.97 -9.25
CA ALA A 89 13.01 -15.39 -9.42
C ALA A 89 12.93 -13.86 -9.39
N LEU A 90 12.03 -13.27 -10.16
CA LEU A 90 11.76 -11.84 -10.15
C LEU A 90 11.25 -11.37 -8.77
N ALA A 91 10.41 -12.15 -8.10
CA ALA A 91 9.93 -11.83 -6.76
C ALA A 91 11.10 -11.68 -5.76
N ARG A 92 12.07 -12.61 -5.78
CA ARG A 92 13.28 -12.53 -4.94
C ARG A 92 14.18 -11.34 -5.32
N GLU A 93 14.32 -11.04 -6.60
CA GLU A 93 15.06 -9.85 -7.05
C GLU A 93 14.42 -8.56 -6.50
N LYS A 94 13.08 -8.47 -6.59
CA LYS A 94 12.34 -7.33 -6.04
C LYS A 94 12.45 -7.25 -4.51
N GLU A 95 12.35 -8.39 -3.81
CA GLU A 95 12.53 -8.46 -2.36
C GLU A 95 13.93 -7.99 -1.95
N GLN A 96 14.97 -8.39 -2.68
CA GLN A 96 16.36 -8.01 -2.39
C GLN A 96 16.55 -6.50 -2.33
N ARG A 97 15.84 -5.75 -3.16
CA ARG A 97 15.86 -4.27 -3.16
C ARG A 97 15.27 -3.65 -1.89
N LEU A 98 14.48 -4.39 -1.14
CA LEU A 98 13.82 -3.91 0.08
C LEU A 98 14.70 -4.08 1.32
N LEU A 99 15.69 -4.97 1.29
CA LEU A 99 16.38 -5.45 2.48
C LEU A 99 17.10 -4.36 3.28
N ASP A 100 17.77 -3.43 2.60
CA ASP A 100 18.50 -2.36 3.28
C ASP A 100 17.55 -1.40 4.00
N ALA A 101 16.44 -1.06 3.33
CA ALA A 101 15.41 -0.22 3.93
C ALA A 101 14.68 -0.95 5.07
N ASP A 102 14.36 -2.22 4.87
CA ASP A 102 13.69 -3.05 5.87
C ASP A 102 14.55 -3.22 7.14
N ALA A 103 15.87 -3.45 6.99
CA ALA A 103 16.78 -3.59 8.11
C ALA A 103 16.92 -2.28 8.91
N LEU A 104 17.15 -1.15 8.23
CA LEU A 104 17.27 0.15 8.88
C LEU A 104 15.98 0.58 9.58
N LEU A 105 14.83 0.38 8.93
CA LEU A 105 13.55 0.77 9.51
C LEU A 105 13.13 -0.14 10.66
N ASP A 106 13.55 -1.40 10.67
CA ASP A 106 13.36 -2.30 11.80
C ASP A 106 14.15 -1.81 13.03
N GLU A 107 15.42 -1.39 12.83
CA GLU A 107 16.26 -0.81 13.87
C GLU A 107 15.69 0.50 14.44
N LEU A 108 15.29 1.42 13.55
CA LEU A 108 14.73 2.73 13.94
C LEU A 108 13.29 2.65 14.45
N GLY A 109 12.63 1.54 14.18
CA GLY A 109 11.27 1.25 14.59
C GLY A 109 10.24 2.25 14.04
N ILE A 110 9.20 2.52 14.84
CA ILE A 110 8.05 3.33 14.38
C ILE A 110 8.45 4.77 14.00
N ALA A 111 9.50 5.31 14.56
CA ALA A 111 9.98 6.66 14.21
C ALA A 111 10.53 6.68 12.77
N GLY A 112 11.27 5.64 12.38
CA GLY A 112 11.77 5.47 11.02
C GLY A 112 10.63 5.29 10.01
N ILE A 113 9.67 4.42 10.31
CA ILE A 113 8.48 4.19 9.46
C ILE A 113 7.69 5.48 9.25
N LYS A 114 7.41 6.23 10.33
CA LYS A 114 6.68 7.49 10.25
C LYS A 114 7.39 8.53 9.39
N TYR A 115 8.70 8.66 9.57
CA TYR A 115 9.49 9.55 8.73
C TYR A 115 9.52 9.10 7.26
N GLY A 116 9.61 7.79 7.01
CA GLY A 116 9.49 7.23 5.67
C GLY A 116 8.14 7.50 5.01
N CYS A 117 7.05 7.49 5.79
CA CYS A 117 5.73 7.90 5.29
C CYS A 117 5.73 9.37 4.83
N ASP A 118 6.28 10.29 5.64
CA ASP A 118 6.38 11.71 5.29
C ASP A 118 7.20 11.92 4.01
N LEU A 119 8.30 11.17 3.84
CA LEU A 119 9.15 11.21 2.64
C LEU A 119 8.42 10.76 1.36
N ASN A 120 7.51 9.81 1.47
CA ASN A 120 6.73 9.28 0.35
C ASN A 120 5.38 10.00 0.14
N GLY A 121 5.20 11.16 0.78
CA GLY A 121 4.01 11.99 0.61
C GLY A 121 2.79 11.53 1.39
N TYR A 122 2.95 10.57 2.32
CA TYR A 122 1.93 10.19 3.28
C TYR A 122 2.06 11.01 4.57
N TYR A 123 1.12 10.89 5.45
CA TYR A 123 1.20 11.53 6.77
C TYR A 123 1.68 10.54 7.83
N GLY A 124 2.96 10.58 8.19
CA GLY A 124 3.54 9.81 9.29
C GLY A 124 3.34 10.48 10.65
N GLY A 125 3.65 11.75 10.72
CA GLY A 125 3.56 12.56 11.91
C GLY A 125 4.58 12.20 13.01
N VAL A 126 4.47 12.86 14.16
CA VAL A 126 5.39 12.65 15.28
C VAL A 126 5.09 11.34 16.02
N PRO A 127 6.09 10.54 16.40
CA PRO A 127 5.88 9.38 17.24
C PRO A 127 5.38 9.79 18.65
N ARG A 128 4.58 8.93 19.27
CA ARG A 128 4.13 9.14 20.66
C ARG A 128 5.23 8.79 21.66
N LEU A 129 5.32 9.54 22.75
CA LEU A 129 6.23 9.23 23.86
C LEU A 129 6.00 7.79 24.38
N PRO A 130 7.04 7.10 24.81
CA PRO A 130 8.43 7.55 25.03
C PRO A 130 9.31 7.60 23.77
N ARG A 131 8.78 7.28 22.59
CA ARG A 131 9.55 7.34 21.34
C ARG A 131 9.68 8.78 20.88
N VAL A 132 10.90 9.15 20.50
CA VAL A 132 11.23 10.48 19.99
C VAL A 132 11.35 10.48 18.47
N ALA A 133 11.24 11.66 17.86
CA ALA A 133 11.47 11.82 16.43
C ALA A 133 12.95 11.55 16.10
N LEU A 134 13.21 11.14 14.85
CA LEU A 134 14.57 10.91 14.36
C LEU A 134 15.40 12.21 14.39
N HIS A 135 16.67 12.11 14.77
CA HIS A 135 17.63 13.19 14.59
C HIS A 135 18.16 13.26 13.14
N GLY A 136 18.90 14.32 12.79
CA GLY A 136 19.28 14.62 11.41
C GLY A 136 20.03 13.49 10.69
N GLU A 137 20.97 12.84 11.36
CA GLU A 137 21.74 11.74 10.79
C GLU A 137 20.87 10.52 10.45
N GLN A 138 19.98 10.14 11.36
CA GLN A 138 19.02 9.05 11.15
C GLN A 138 18.07 9.35 9.99
N ARG A 139 17.63 10.60 9.86
CA ARG A 139 16.81 11.04 8.73
C ARG A 139 17.55 10.86 7.41
N ALA A 140 18.80 11.32 7.35
CA ALA A 140 19.62 11.17 6.14
C ALA A 140 19.86 9.69 5.75
N GLN A 141 19.96 8.80 6.74
CA GLN A 141 20.04 7.36 6.50
C GLN A 141 18.74 6.82 5.88
N VAL A 142 17.58 7.18 6.44
CA VAL A 142 16.26 6.77 5.91
C VAL A 142 16.05 7.30 4.50
N GLU A 143 16.38 8.57 4.24
CA GLU A 143 16.30 9.17 2.90
C GLU A 143 17.09 8.38 1.87
N ARG A 144 18.29 7.96 2.22
CA ARG A 144 19.19 7.21 1.34
C ARG A 144 18.64 5.84 0.97
N VAL A 145 18.16 5.08 1.95
CA VAL A 145 17.65 3.71 1.68
C VAL A 145 16.29 3.70 1.00
N LEU A 146 15.48 4.75 1.17
CA LEU A 146 14.18 4.87 0.51
C LEU A 146 14.25 5.53 -0.86
N LEU A 147 15.39 6.11 -1.27
CA LEU A 147 15.51 6.85 -2.53
C LEU A 147 15.06 6.03 -3.76
N GLY A 148 15.39 4.74 -3.78
CA GLY A 148 15.02 3.81 -4.86
C GLY A 148 13.67 3.11 -4.69
N LEU A 149 12.95 3.40 -3.59
CA LEU A 149 11.68 2.78 -3.21
C LEU A 149 10.52 3.79 -3.14
N ARG A 150 10.77 5.03 -3.54
CA ARG A 150 9.73 6.06 -3.59
C ARG A 150 8.71 5.77 -4.69
N ASN A 151 7.46 6.06 -4.39
CA ASN A 151 6.36 6.00 -5.36
C ASN A 151 6.44 7.16 -6.35
#